data_101fffdefcefe0c4d05a7c1cfb68761b
#
_entry.id   101fffdefcefe0c4d05a7c1cfb68761b
#
_cell.length_a   1.000
_cell.length_b   1.000
_cell.length_c   1.000
_cell.angle_alpha   90.00
_cell.angle_beta   90.00
_cell.angle_gamma   90.00
#
_symmetry.space_group_name_H-M   'P 1'
#
loop_
_entity.id
_entity.type
_entity.pdbx_description
1 polymer ?
#
loop_
_entity_poly.entity_id
_entity_poly.type
_entity_poly.pdbx_seq_one_letter_code
_entity_poly.pdbx_strand_id
1 'polypeptide(L)'
;MTHLHTSTLAPDHLHGGSPRPNPASTGRRLKRNVRVGNRRTTIVLEAYVWDCIDSMLSRENVTLDAFCNMVETARRHSSMASSARLVVLAYFRLLEQLNTPPFVDTEIVSKQRGGMLQSPPAIAAPAPVLQLALRRFSQDEAHAQ
;
A
#
# COMPACT_ATOMS: atom_id res chain seq x y z
N MET A 1 -11.22 43.24 48.85
CA MET A 1 -11.19 43.46 47.37
C MET A 1 -10.82 42.17 46.74
N THR A 2 -11.79 41.44 46.22
CA THR A 2 -11.70 40.07 45.71
C THR A 2 -11.73 40.14 44.19
N HIS A 3 -10.64 39.72 43.52
CA HIS A 3 -10.62 39.52 42.08
C HIS A 3 -10.86 38.06 41.74
N LEU A 4 -12.03 37.80 41.18
CA LEU A 4 -12.39 36.51 40.58
C LEU A 4 -11.80 36.44 39.18
N HIS A 5 -10.84 35.51 38.95
CA HIS A 5 -10.41 35.12 37.65
C HIS A 5 -11.31 33.97 37.15
N THR A 6 -12.17 34.26 36.21
CA THR A 6 -12.91 33.28 35.42
C THR A 6 -12.01 32.74 34.34
N SER A 7 -11.61 31.48 34.52
CA SER A 7 -10.88 30.71 33.52
C SER A 7 -11.88 30.15 32.51
N THR A 8 -11.87 30.69 31.30
CA THR A 8 -12.67 30.19 30.18
C THR A 8 -11.95 28.97 29.56
N LEU A 9 -12.52 27.79 29.76
CA LEU A 9 -12.12 26.58 29.01
C LEU A 9 -12.56 26.73 27.56
N ALA A 10 -11.59 26.70 26.64
CA ALA A 10 -11.84 26.53 25.23
C ALA A 10 -12.08 25.03 24.92
N PRO A 11 -13.04 24.68 24.03
CA PRO A 11 -13.27 23.30 23.65
C PRO A 11 -12.19 22.81 22.69
N ASP A 12 -11.62 21.67 23.04
CA ASP A 12 -10.64 20.90 22.32
C ASP A 12 -11.26 20.35 21.02
N HIS A 13 -10.91 20.91 19.88
CA HIS A 13 -11.30 20.40 18.57
C HIS A 13 -10.39 19.23 18.19
N LEU A 14 -10.88 18.02 18.45
CA LEU A 14 -10.36 16.78 17.88
C LEU A 14 -10.51 16.79 16.35
N HIS A 15 -9.52 17.33 15.66
CA HIS A 15 -9.35 17.13 14.21
C HIS A 15 -8.47 15.90 14.03
N GLY A 16 -9.10 14.75 13.87
CA GLY A 16 -8.51 13.53 13.33
C GLY A 16 -8.18 13.73 11.85
N GLY A 17 -7.20 14.58 11.55
CA GLY A 17 -6.63 14.70 10.22
C GLY A 17 -5.54 13.66 10.07
N SER A 18 -5.68 12.74 9.14
CA SER A 18 -4.55 11.91 8.68
C SER A 18 -3.37 12.84 8.37
N PRO A 19 -2.14 12.52 8.84
CA PRO A 19 -0.98 13.36 8.58
C PRO A 19 -0.75 13.46 7.07
N ARG A 20 -0.97 14.66 6.52
CA ARG A 20 -0.62 14.95 5.13
C ARG A 20 0.90 14.83 5.00
N PRO A 21 1.43 14.10 3.99
CA PRO A 21 2.86 14.01 3.80
C PRO A 21 3.43 15.43 3.61
N ASN A 22 4.43 15.78 4.42
CA ASN A 22 5.10 17.06 4.33
C ASN A 22 5.92 17.10 3.04
N PRO A 23 5.65 18.00 2.08
CA PRO A 23 6.37 18.07 0.81
C PRO A 23 7.88 18.28 0.95
N ALA A 24 8.35 18.81 2.08
CA ALA A 24 9.77 18.98 2.37
C ALA A 24 10.52 17.66 2.62
N SER A 25 9.82 16.53 2.82
CA SER A 25 10.44 15.23 3.10
C SER A 25 10.69 14.37 1.86
N THR A 26 10.20 14.77 0.69
CA THR A 26 10.16 13.93 -0.53
C THR A 26 11.53 13.50 -1.03
N GLY A 27 12.58 14.33 -0.84
CA GLY A 27 13.96 14.00 -1.24
C GLY A 27 14.84 13.44 -0.12
N ARG A 28 14.37 13.42 1.12
CA ARG A 28 15.15 12.96 2.27
C ARG A 28 15.24 11.42 2.25
N ARG A 29 16.47 10.89 2.24
CA ARG A 29 16.72 9.45 2.35
C ARG A 29 16.85 9.02 3.79
N LEU A 30 16.19 7.93 4.14
CA LEU A 30 16.21 7.31 5.45
C LEU A 30 16.76 5.88 5.35
N LYS A 31 17.52 5.50 6.38
CA LYS A 31 18.07 4.15 6.52
C LYS A 31 17.19 3.35 7.48
N ARG A 32 16.83 2.12 7.11
CA ARG A 32 16.22 1.16 8.03
C ARG A 32 16.98 -0.16 7.98
N ASN A 33 17.22 -0.74 9.15
CA ASN A 33 17.81 -2.06 9.27
C ASN A 33 16.68 -3.09 9.20
N VAL A 34 16.88 -4.10 8.38
CA VAL A 34 15.95 -5.19 8.16
C VAL A 34 16.67 -6.54 8.23
N ARG A 35 15.93 -7.58 8.51
CA ARG A 35 16.44 -8.95 8.47
C ARG A 35 15.94 -9.64 7.21
N VAL A 36 16.88 -10.08 6.37
CA VAL A 36 16.59 -10.86 5.15
C VAL A 36 17.26 -12.22 5.30
N GLY A 37 16.45 -13.26 5.45
CA GLY A 37 16.95 -14.57 5.88
C GLY A 37 17.67 -14.47 7.22
N ASN A 38 18.90 -14.95 7.27
CA ASN A 38 19.75 -14.90 8.47
C ASN A 38 20.65 -13.66 8.54
N ARG A 39 20.57 -12.74 7.58
CA ARG A 39 21.45 -11.57 7.51
C ARG A 39 20.71 -10.30 7.89
N ARG A 40 21.38 -9.43 8.62
CA ARG A 40 20.98 -8.03 8.78
C ARG A 40 21.49 -7.22 7.59
N THR A 41 20.62 -6.42 7.02
CA THR A 41 20.97 -5.49 5.94
C THR A 41 20.36 -4.13 6.19
N THR A 42 20.94 -3.09 5.59
CA THR A 42 20.43 -1.74 5.68
C THR A 42 19.88 -1.34 4.32
N ILE A 43 18.63 -0.90 4.29
CA ILE A 43 17.98 -0.39 3.10
C ILE A 43 17.87 1.13 3.23
N VAL A 44 18.24 1.82 2.16
CA VAL A 44 18.17 3.29 2.06
C VAL A 44 17.12 3.64 1.01
N LEU A 45 16.04 4.26 1.45
CA LEU A 45 14.96 4.73 0.58
C LEU A 45 14.59 6.17 0.93
N GLU A 46 13.91 6.81 0.02
CA GLU A 46 13.30 8.11 0.25
C GLU A 46 12.24 8.02 1.36
N ALA A 47 12.11 9.05 2.20
CA ALA A 47 11.13 9.07 3.29
C ALA A 47 9.72 8.74 2.80
N TYR A 48 9.31 9.32 1.67
CA TYR A 48 8.01 9.04 1.07
C TYR A 48 7.80 7.57 0.68
N VAL A 49 8.85 6.90 0.19
CA VAL A 49 8.77 5.46 -0.14
C VAL A 49 8.60 4.64 1.13
N TRP A 50 9.26 5.03 2.24
CA TRP A 50 9.04 4.38 3.54
C TRP A 50 7.61 4.55 4.05
N ASP A 51 7.02 5.75 3.89
CA ASP A 51 5.63 6.00 4.26
C ASP A 51 4.66 5.13 3.45
N CYS A 52 4.93 4.96 2.16
CA CYS A 52 4.17 4.04 1.31
C CYS A 52 4.32 2.58 1.76
N ILE A 53 5.54 2.14 2.08
CA ILE A 53 5.78 0.79 2.61
C ILE A 53 5.01 0.60 3.92
N ASP A 54 5.12 1.51 4.88
CA ASP A 54 4.44 1.41 6.17
C ASP A 54 2.91 1.34 5.99
N SER A 55 2.34 2.14 5.08
CA SER A 55 0.92 2.09 4.74
C SER A 55 0.50 0.75 4.14
N MET A 56 1.29 0.21 3.24
CA MET A 56 1.07 -1.11 2.64
C MET A 56 1.14 -2.22 3.69
N LEU A 57 2.20 -2.24 4.51
CA LEU A 57 2.41 -3.24 5.55
C LEU A 57 1.26 -3.27 6.56
N SER A 58 0.77 -2.09 6.95
CA SER A 58 -0.38 -1.96 7.84
C SER A 58 -1.66 -2.54 7.24
N ARG A 59 -1.91 -2.30 5.95
CA ARG A 59 -3.09 -2.81 5.22
C ARG A 59 -3.06 -4.33 5.06
N GLU A 60 -1.90 -4.88 4.76
CA GLU A 60 -1.70 -6.31 4.51
C GLU A 60 -1.39 -7.11 5.78
N ASN A 61 -1.26 -6.43 6.92
CA ASN A 61 -0.86 -7.02 8.21
C ASN A 61 0.44 -7.84 8.11
N VAL A 62 1.45 -7.25 7.47
CA VAL A 62 2.76 -7.87 7.21
C VAL A 62 3.86 -7.05 7.89
N THR A 63 4.86 -7.71 8.44
CA THR A 63 6.04 -7.04 9.01
C THR A 63 7.02 -6.61 7.92
N LEU A 64 7.86 -5.61 8.22
CA LEU A 64 8.89 -5.14 7.28
C LEU A 64 9.88 -6.25 6.90
N ASP A 65 10.31 -7.08 7.88
CA ASP A 65 11.21 -8.19 7.62
C ASP A 65 10.57 -9.24 6.71
N ALA A 66 9.30 -9.58 6.94
CA ALA A 66 8.56 -10.50 6.08
C ALA A 66 8.42 -9.97 4.65
N PHE A 67 8.10 -8.69 4.49
CA PHE A 67 8.05 -8.03 3.18
C PHE A 67 9.40 -8.10 2.47
N CYS A 68 10.50 -7.75 3.16
CA CYS A 68 11.84 -7.80 2.57
C CYS A 68 12.24 -9.22 2.16
N ASN A 69 11.84 -10.24 2.92
CA ASN A 69 12.07 -11.64 2.54
C ASN A 69 11.26 -12.04 1.29
N MET A 70 10.02 -11.59 1.17
CA MET A 70 9.21 -11.82 -0.03
C MET A 70 9.83 -11.14 -1.26
N VAL A 71 10.29 -9.90 -1.11
CA VAL A 71 10.99 -9.17 -2.19
C VAL A 71 12.28 -9.88 -2.58
N GLU A 72 13.08 -10.36 -1.59
CA GLU A 72 14.31 -11.11 -1.85
C GLU A 72 14.05 -12.37 -2.68
N THR A 73 12.98 -13.08 -2.39
CA THR A 73 12.58 -14.28 -3.14
C THR A 73 12.12 -13.96 -4.55
N ALA A 74 11.46 -12.81 -4.75
CA ALA A 74 10.89 -12.41 -6.04
C ALA A 74 11.91 -11.76 -6.99
N ARG A 75 12.92 -11.05 -6.44
CA ARG A 75 13.92 -10.33 -7.24
C ARG A 75 14.97 -11.27 -7.86
N ARG A 76 15.53 -10.85 -8.99
CA ARG A 76 16.61 -11.58 -9.67
C ARG A 76 17.86 -10.69 -9.88
N HIS A 77 17.69 -9.55 -10.51
CA HIS A 77 18.80 -8.70 -10.96
C HIS A 77 18.84 -7.34 -10.25
N SER A 78 17.70 -6.82 -9.83
CA SER A 78 17.61 -5.51 -9.20
C SER A 78 18.07 -5.52 -7.73
N SER A 79 18.55 -4.37 -7.24
CA SER A 79 18.90 -4.21 -5.85
C SER A 79 17.64 -4.28 -4.95
N MET A 80 17.80 -4.64 -3.67
CA MET A 80 16.70 -4.66 -2.72
C MET A 80 15.95 -3.32 -2.67
N ALA A 81 16.65 -2.20 -2.67
CA ALA A 81 16.04 -0.88 -2.65
C ALA A 81 15.23 -0.59 -3.91
N SER A 82 15.74 -0.97 -5.08
CA SER A 82 15.04 -0.82 -6.36
C SER A 82 13.81 -1.71 -6.41
N SER A 83 13.97 -2.98 -6.04
CA SER A 83 12.88 -3.97 -5.98
C SER A 83 11.75 -3.53 -5.05
N ALA A 84 12.10 -3.04 -3.84
CA ALA A 84 11.11 -2.55 -2.88
C ALA A 84 10.28 -1.39 -3.46
N ARG A 85 10.91 -0.43 -4.16
CA ARG A 85 10.19 0.67 -4.84
C ARG A 85 9.22 0.15 -5.91
N LEU A 86 9.67 -0.79 -6.72
CA LEU A 86 8.85 -1.35 -7.82
C LEU A 86 7.66 -2.14 -7.28
N VAL A 87 7.86 -2.95 -6.25
CA VAL A 87 6.77 -3.71 -5.61
C VAL A 87 5.73 -2.76 -4.99
N VAL A 88 6.17 -1.71 -4.29
CA VAL A 88 5.27 -0.70 -3.71
C VAL A 88 4.50 0.03 -4.80
N LEU A 89 5.15 0.41 -5.89
CA LEU A 89 4.49 1.04 -7.03
C LEU A 89 3.43 0.11 -7.65
N ALA A 90 3.79 -1.16 -7.87
CA ALA A 90 2.86 -2.16 -8.40
C ALA A 90 1.67 -2.38 -7.46
N TYR A 91 1.90 -2.40 -6.13
CA TYR A 91 0.87 -2.54 -5.12
C TYR A 91 -0.17 -1.42 -5.20
N PHE A 92 0.25 -0.17 -5.19
CA PHE A 92 -0.68 0.96 -5.23
C PHE A 92 -1.39 1.08 -6.58
N ARG A 93 -0.73 0.73 -7.68
CA ARG A 93 -1.39 0.65 -8.99
C ARG A 93 -2.48 -0.41 -9.04
N LEU A 94 -2.22 -1.59 -8.48
CA LEU A 94 -3.24 -2.64 -8.38
C LEU A 94 -4.38 -2.22 -7.46
N LEU A 95 -4.07 -1.59 -6.34
CA LEU A 95 -5.08 -1.09 -5.41
C LEU A 95 -6.00 -0.04 -6.08
N GLU A 96 -5.43 0.86 -6.88
CA GLU A 96 -6.18 1.82 -7.67
C GLU A 96 -7.12 1.12 -8.67
N GLN A 97 -6.61 0.14 -9.42
CA GLN A 97 -7.40 -0.63 -10.38
C GLN A 97 -8.56 -1.39 -9.73
N LEU A 98 -8.34 -1.95 -8.54
CA LEU A 98 -9.38 -2.66 -7.80
C LEU A 98 -10.44 -1.72 -7.22
N ASN A 99 -10.08 -0.48 -6.90
CA ASN A 99 -10.99 0.54 -6.37
C ASN A 99 -11.71 1.35 -7.47
N THR A 100 -11.27 1.24 -8.71
CA THR A 100 -11.96 1.88 -9.84
C THR A 100 -13.15 1.00 -10.23
N PRO A 101 -14.39 1.47 -10.11
CA PRO A 101 -15.55 0.70 -10.55
C PRO A 101 -15.37 0.38 -12.04
N PRO A 102 -15.72 -0.84 -12.49
CA PRO A 102 -15.72 -1.14 -13.92
C PRO A 102 -16.61 -0.11 -14.62
N PHE A 103 -16.10 0.46 -15.70
CA PHE A 103 -16.88 1.38 -16.54
C PHE A 103 -18.08 0.60 -17.05
N VAL A 104 -19.23 0.74 -16.39
CA VAL A 104 -20.46 0.13 -16.82
C VAL A 104 -20.98 1.03 -17.93
N ASP A 105 -20.74 0.65 -19.18
CA ASP A 105 -21.45 1.22 -20.31
C ASP A 105 -22.95 1.02 -20.04
N THR A 106 -23.61 2.11 -19.65
CA THR A 106 -25.02 2.13 -19.23
C THR A 106 -25.97 1.78 -20.39
N GLU A 107 -25.46 1.61 -21.60
CA GLU A 107 -26.28 1.30 -22.78
C GLU A 107 -26.68 -0.18 -22.94
N ILE A 108 -26.02 -1.12 -22.23
CA ILE A 108 -26.27 -2.56 -22.43
C ILE A 108 -27.28 -3.13 -21.42
N VAL A 109 -27.63 -2.38 -20.36
CA VAL A 109 -28.50 -2.92 -19.29
C VAL A 109 -29.98 -2.98 -19.64
N SER A 110 -30.42 -2.41 -20.77
CA SER A 110 -31.86 -2.35 -21.14
C SER A 110 -32.42 -3.61 -21.78
N LYS A 111 -31.65 -4.64 -22.05
CA LYS A 111 -32.13 -5.77 -22.90
C LYS A 111 -32.08 -7.17 -22.31
N GLN A 112 -31.79 -7.35 -21.02
CA GLN A 112 -31.84 -8.67 -20.38
C GLN A 112 -32.65 -8.68 -19.08
N ARG A 113 -33.95 -8.43 -19.21
CA ARG A 113 -34.93 -8.90 -18.22
C ARG A 113 -35.41 -10.26 -18.65
N GLY A 114 -34.87 -11.30 -18.05
CA GLY A 114 -35.42 -12.65 -18.21
C GLY A 114 -34.33 -13.71 -18.09
N GLY A 115 -34.05 -14.19 -16.89
CA GLY A 115 -33.18 -15.33 -16.74
C GLY A 115 -32.75 -15.54 -15.29
N MET A 116 -33.38 -16.51 -14.64
CA MET A 116 -32.99 -17.32 -13.50
C MET A 116 -31.87 -16.78 -12.59
N LEU A 117 -32.23 -16.64 -11.32
CA LEU A 117 -31.35 -16.52 -10.16
C LEU A 117 -30.32 -17.68 -10.14
N GLN A 118 -29.18 -17.46 -10.80
CA GLN A 118 -27.99 -18.24 -10.51
C GLN A 118 -27.32 -17.58 -9.34
N SER A 119 -27.19 -18.32 -8.25
CA SER A 119 -26.36 -17.95 -7.12
C SER A 119 -24.98 -17.55 -7.63
N PRO A 120 -24.42 -16.39 -7.20
CA PRO A 120 -23.07 -16.03 -7.61
C PRO A 120 -22.11 -17.15 -7.18
N PRO A 121 -21.14 -17.53 -8.05
CA PRO A 121 -20.11 -18.47 -7.65
C PRO A 121 -19.43 -17.94 -6.39
N ALA A 122 -19.17 -18.83 -5.42
CA ALA A 122 -18.47 -18.49 -4.20
C ALA A 122 -17.21 -17.67 -4.59
N ILE A 123 -17.22 -16.38 -4.27
CA ILE A 123 -16.11 -15.47 -4.56
C ILE A 123 -14.95 -16.01 -3.73
N ALA A 124 -14.00 -16.68 -4.37
CA ALA A 124 -12.71 -16.97 -3.75
C ALA A 124 -12.19 -15.66 -3.17
N ALA A 125 -11.85 -15.65 -1.87
CA ALA A 125 -11.34 -14.47 -1.21
C ALA A 125 -10.25 -13.84 -2.11
N PRO A 126 -10.34 -12.54 -2.44
CA PRO A 126 -9.39 -11.92 -3.35
C PRO A 126 -7.99 -12.15 -2.82
N ALA A 127 -7.09 -12.62 -3.67
CA ALA A 127 -5.70 -12.81 -3.29
C ALA A 127 -5.16 -11.48 -2.72
N PRO A 128 -4.37 -11.49 -1.61
CA PRO A 128 -3.81 -10.27 -1.04
C PRO A 128 -3.13 -9.45 -2.12
N VAL A 129 -3.41 -8.15 -2.16
CA VAL A 129 -2.91 -7.26 -3.23
C VAL A 129 -1.39 -7.29 -3.29
N LEU A 130 -0.73 -7.43 -2.14
CA LEU A 130 0.73 -7.59 -2.06
C LEU A 130 1.21 -8.84 -2.81
N GLN A 131 0.52 -9.95 -2.73
CA GLN A 131 0.88 -11.17 -3.45
C GLN A 131 0.79 -10.97 -4.97
N LEU A 132 -0.23 -10.25 -5.44
CA LEU A 132 -0.38 -9.91 -6.86
C LEU A 132 0.73 -8.97 -7.31
N ALA A 133 1.08 -7.98 -6.50
CA ALA A 133 2.17 -7.03 -6.78
C ALA A 133 3.54 -7.73 -6.90
N LEU A 134 3.83 -8.65 -5.97
CA LEU A 134 5.06 -9.45 -5.99
C LEU A 134 5.12 -10.37 -7.23
N ARG A 135 4.02 -10.99 -7.58
CA ARG A 135 3.94 -11.84 -8.79
C ARG A 135 4.19 -11.03 -10.04
N ARG A 136 3.57 -9.86 -10.16
CA ARG A 136 3.79 -8.95 -11.31
C ARG A 136 5.23 -8.50 -11.39
N PHE A 137 5.81 -8.04 -10.28
CA PHE A 137 7.22 -7.66 -10.20
C PHE A 137 8.16 -8.81 -10.63
N SER A 138 7.93 -10.03 -10.15
CA SER A 138 8.74 -11.20 -10.52
C SER A 138 8.63 -11.55 -12.01
N GLN A 139 7.48 -11.33 -12.63
CA GLN A 139 7.30 -11.50 -14.07
C GLN A 139 8.07 -10.44 -14.87
N ASP A 140 8.00 -9.18 -14.43
CA ASP A 140 8.73 -8.07 -15.07
C ASP A 140 10.25 -8.29 -14.99
N GLU A 141 10.78 -8.73 -13.84
CA GLU A 141 12.18 -9.12 -13.67
C GLU A 141 12.61 -10.29 -14.59
N ALA A 142 11.69 -11.20 -14.87
CA ALA A 142 11.98 -12.33 -15.78
C ALA A 142 12.06 -11.93 -17.25
N HIS A 143 11.38 -10.84 -17.64
CA HIS A 143 11.36 -10.32 -19.02
C HIS A 143 12.39 -9.23 -19.28
N ALA A 144 13.11 -8.77 -18.25
CA ALA A 144 14.13 -7.71 -18.36
C ALA A 144 15.51 -8.22 -18.86
N GLN A 145 15.52 -9.30 -19.67
CA GLN A 145 16.75 -9.83 -20.29
C GLN A 145 16.92 -9.32 -21.70
#